data_bfaadd297d22173401816371f696b76d
#
_entry.id   bfaadd297d22173401816371f696b76d
#
_cell.length_a   1.000
_cell.length_b   1.000
_cell.length_c   1.000
_cell.angle_alpha   90.00
_cell.angle_beta   90.00
_cell.angle_gamma   90.00
#
_symmetry.space_group_name_H-M   'P 1'
#
loop_
_entity.id
_entity.type
_entity.pdbx_description
1 polymer ?
#
loop_
_entity_poly.entity_id
_entity_poly.type
_entity_poly.pdbx_seq_one_letter_code
_entity_poly.pdbx_strand_id
1 'polypeptide(L)'
;IPYRFNDGDLEVLITRSSQNKHWVVPKGIADPGHSLQSSAAKEALEEAGVEGKVSNNALGSYSYSKWGATCSVTVYAMQVTRQLADDAWQESHRGRQWLTAAEAATSVRQPEIAELILRLEQQLCPG
;
A
#
# COMPACT_ATOMS: atom_id res chain seq x y z
N ILE A 1 1.14 2.45 1.34
CA ILE A 1 2.08 1.84 0.39
C ILE A 1 3.21 1.21 1.18
N PRO A 2 3.22 -0.14 1.33
CA PRO A 2 4.34 -0.82 1.97
C PRO A 2 5.58 -0.80 1.08
N TYR A 3 6.73 -0.55 1.68
CA TYR A 3 7.98 -0.54 0.93
C TYR A 3 9.12 -1.12 1.77
N ARG A 4 10.19 -1.51 1.08
CA ARG A 4 11.44 -1.95 1.70
C ARG A 4 12.62 -1.58 0.80
N PHE A 5 13.82 -1.64 1.35
CA PHE A 5 15.05 -1.59 0.56
C PHE A 5 15.67 -2.98 0.52
N ASN A 6 15.97 -3.44 -0.69
CA ASN A 6 16.59 -4.74 -0.93
C ASN A 6 17.87 -4.49 -1.73
N ASP A 7 19.03 -4.73 -1.10
CA ASP A 7 20.35 -4.46 -1.69
C ASP A 7 20.48 -3.01 -2.20
N GLY A 8 19.89 -2.07 -1.45
CA GLY A 8 19.93 -0.65 -1.79
C GLY A 8 18.83 -0.19 -2.74
N ASP A 9 18.06 -1.10 -3.32
CA ASP A 9 16.99 -0.77 -4.23
C ASP A 9 15.64 -0.67 -3.50
N LEU A 10 14.88 0.37 -3.80
CA LEU A 10 13.53 0.53 -3.26
C LEU A 10 12.58 -0.44 -3.94
N GLU A 11 11.88 -1.21 -3.13
CA GLU A 11 10.81 -2.10 -3.61
C GLU A 11 9.48 -1.74 -2.93
N VAL A 12 8.42 -1.84 -3.70
CA VAL A 12 7.05 -1.57 -3.26
C VAL A 12 6.25 -2.86 -3.33
N LEU A 13 5.45 -3.12 -2.30
CA LEU A 13 4.62 -4.31 -2.23
C LEU A 13 3.24 -4.04 -2.82
N ILE A 14 2.82 -4.89 -3.74
CA ILE A 14 1.46 -4.86 -4.29
C ILE A 14 0.78 -6.20 -4.04
N THR A 15 -0.54 -6.15 -3.96
CA THR A 15 -1.38 -7.34 -3.81
C THR A 15 -2.46 -7.32 -4.88
N ARG A 16 -3.13 -8.44 -5.09
CA ARG A 16 -4.31 -8.45 -5.96
C ARG A 16 -5.52 -7.93 -5.21
N SER A 17 -6.48 -7.37 -5.95
CA SER A 17 -7.76 -6.98 -5.38
C SER A 17 -8.49 -8.22 -4.82
N SER A 18 -9.51 -8.00 -3.98
CA SER A 18 -10.24 -9.10 -3.34
C SER A 18 -10.81 -10.12 -4.31
N GLN A 19 -11.04 -9.73 -5.57
CA GLN A 19 -11.54 -10.63 -6.63
C GLN A 19 -10.42 -11.13 -7.54
N ASN A 20 -9.16 -10.92 -7.19
CA ASN A 20 -7.97 -11.31 -7.95
C ASN A 20 -7.92 -10.73 -9.37
N LYS A 21 -8.55 -9.58 -9.59
CA LYS A 21 -8.63 -8.97 -10.93
C LYS A 21 -7.54 -7.96 -11.22
N HIS A 22 -7.09 -7.23 -10.21
CA HIS A 22 -6.18 -6.09 -10.39
C HIS A 22 -5.10 -6.08 -9.33
N TRP A 23 -3.95 -5.51 -9.68
CA TRP A 23 -2.90 -5.22 -8.70
C TRP A 23 -3.22 -3.90 -8.00
N VAL A 24 -3.13 -3.90 -6.70
CA VAL A 24 -3.47 -2.75 -5.84
C VAL A 24 -2.49 -2.68 -4.67
N VAL A 25 -2.49 -1.54 -3.97
CA VAL A 25 -1.84 -1.45 -2.67
C VAL A 25 -2.86 -1.72 -1.56
N PRO A 26 -2.45 -2.21 -0.38
CA PRO A 26 -3.38 -2.41 0.73
C PRO A 26 -4.10 -1.13 1.09
N LYS A 27 -5.41 -1.22 1.22
CA LYS A 27 -6.26 -0.09 1.63
C LYS A 27 -7.55 -0.60 2.24
N GLY A 28 -8.18 0.22 3.06
CA GLY A 28 -9.46 -0.08 3.66
C GLY A 28 -10.10 1.17 4.22
N ILE A 29 -11.26 1.00 4.82
CA ILE A 29 -12.00 2.08 5.48
C ILE A 29 -11.45 2.23 6.90
N ALA A 30 -11.23 3.48 7.33
CA ALA A 30 -10.76 3.75 8.69
C ALA A 30 -11.80 3.26 9.70
N ASP A 31 -11.34 2.46 10.67
CA ASP A 31 -12.22 1.95 11.72
C ASP A 31 -12.47 3.01 12.80
N PRO A 32 -13.68 3.10 13.35
CA PRO A 32 -13.94 3.98 14.47
C PRO A 32 -12.99 3.69 15.64
N GLY A 33 -12.46 4.75 16.23
CA GLY A 33 -11.52 4.62 17.36
C GLY A 33 -10.08 4.36 16.97
N HIS A 34 -9.77 4.23 15.70
CA HIS A 34 -8.40 4.06 15.19
C HIS A 34 -7.95 5.32 14.45
N SER A 35 -6.67 5.67 14.57
CA SER A 35 -6.08 6.71 13.74
C SER A 35 -5.99 6.21 12.30
N LEU A 36 -5.78 7.13 11.34
CA LEU A 36 -5.57 6.75 9.94
C LEU A 36 -4.32 5.89 9.78
N GLN A 37 -3.24 6.20 10.52
CA GLN A 37 -2.01 5.40 10.49
C GLN A 37 -2.26 3.99 11.04
N SER A 38 -3.00 3.88 12.14
CA SER A 38 -3.33 2.60 12.74
C SER A 38 -4.17 1.75 11.78
N SER A 39 -5.13 2.35 11.11
CA SER A 39 -5.95 1.66 10.11
C SER A 39 -5.11 1.22 8.91
N ALA A 40 -4.16 2.05 8.45
CA ALA A 40 -3.26 1.69 7.36
C ALA A 40 -2.39 0.49 7.73
N ALA A 41 -1.85 0.46 8.95
CA ALA A 41 -1.05 -0.66 9.43
C ALA A 41 -1.87 -1.95 9.50
N LYS A 42 -3.10 -1.86 9.98
CA LYS A 42 -4.02 -3.00 10.07
C LYS A 42 -4.33 -3.58 8.68
N GLU A 43 -4.63 -2.71 7.71
CA GLU A 43 -4.92 -3.15 6.35
C GLU A 43 -3.70 -3.81 5.69
N ALA A 44 -2.50 -3.28 5.92
CA ALA A 44 -1.29 -3.88 5.40
C ALA A 44 -1.07 -5.29 5.96
N LEU A 45 -1.35 -5.49 7.24
CA LEU A 45 -1.24 -6.81 7.86
C LEU A 45 -2.28 -7.79 7.32
N GLU A 46 -3.54 -7.36 7.22
CA GLU A 46 -4.63 -8.22 6.77
C GLU A 46 -4.55 -8.55 5.29
N GLU A 47 -4.24 -7.57 4.45
CA GLU A 47 -4.29 -7.71 3.00
C GLU A 47 -2.97 -8.14 2.38
N ALA A 48 -1.85 -7.85 3.02
CA ALA A 48 -0.52 -8.13 2.45
C ALA A 48 0.41 -8.89 3.37
N GLY A 49 0.01 -9.14 4.61
CA GLY A 49 0.80 -9.93 5.54
C GLY A 49 2.11 -9.27 5.95
N VAL A 50 2.14 -7.96 6.09
CA VAL A 50 3.35 -7.23 6.48
C VAL A 50 3.06 -6.28 7.64
N GLU A 51 4.08 -6.07 8.46
CA GLU A 51 4.06 -5.12 9.57
C GLU A 51 5.24 -4.16 9.41
N GLY A 52 5.10 -2.94 9.94
CA GLY A 52 6.18 -1.98 9.85
C GLY A 52 5.84 -0.64 10.46
N LYS A 53 6.62 0.36 10.08
CA LYS A 53 6.47 1.73 10.55
C LYS A 53 5.71 2.56 9.54
N VAL A 54 4.55 3.06 9.93
CA VAL A 54 3.77 3.99 9.11
C VAL A 54 4.32 5.40 9.30
N SER A 55 4.44 6.14 8.21
CA SER A 55 4.95 7.52 8.24
C SER A 55 4.04 8.41 9.08
N ASN A 56 4.63 9.46 9.69
CA ASN A 56 3.86 10.43 10.47
C ASN A 56 2.97 11.30 9.59
N ASN A 57 3.43 11.61 8.40
CA ASN A 57 2.71 12.45 7.45
C ASN A 57 2.19 11.61 6.31
N ALA A 58 0.99 11.95 5.81
CA ALA A 58 0.44 11.30 4.64
C ALA A 58 1.31 11.55 3.41
N LEU A 59 1.46 10.54 2.58
CA LEU A 59 2.13 10.68 1.29
C LEU A 59 1.29 11.50 0.33
N GLY A 60 -0.02 11.34 0.40
CA GLY A 60 -0.98 12.10 -0.39
C GLY A 60 -2.39 11.56 -0.15
N SER A 61 -3.34 12.09 -0.90
CA SER A 61 -4.72 11.62 -0.82
C SER A 61 -5.39 11.79 -2.18
N TYR A 62 -6.46 11.04 -2.39
CA TYR A 62 -7.29 11.16 -3.57
C TYR A 62 -8.74 10.85 -3.21
N SER A 63 -9.65 11.21 -4.12
CA SER A 63 -11.08 10.98 -3.93
C SER A 63 -11.64 10.18 -5.11
N TYR A 64 -12.66 9.39 -4.83
CA TYR A 64 -13.40 8.70 -5.86
C TYR A 64 -14.88 8.66 -5.51
N SER A 65 -15.72 8.49 -6.51
CA SER A 65 -17.17 8.40 -6.31
C SER A 65 -17.60 6.94 -6.28
N LYS A 66 -18.47 6.61 -5.32
CA LYS A 66 -19.02 5.27 -5.20
C LYS A 66 -20.45 5.40 -4.69
N TRP A 67 -21.40 4.87 -5.45
CA TRP A 67 -22.84 4.91 -5.12
C TRP A 67 -23.36 6.32 -4.82
N GLY A 68 -22.92 7.31 -5.60
CA GLY A 68 -23.35 8.69 -5.44
C GLY A 68 -22.71 9.45 -4.30
N ALA A 69 -21.76 8.84 -3.57
CA ALA A 69 -21.02 9.48 -2.50
C ALA A 69 -19.56 9.65 -2.88
N THR A 70 -18.93 10.72 -2.37
CA THR A 70 -17.49 10.94 -2.54
C THR A 70 -16.75 10.28 -1.38
N CYS A 71 -15.80 9.41 -1.71
CA CYS A 71 -14.92 8.75 -0.73
C CYS A 71 -13.53 9.34 -0.83
N SER A 72 -12.95 9.69 0.30
CA SER A 72 -11.57 10.20 0.36
C SER A 72 -10.64 9.12 0.90
N VAL A 73 -9.48 8.96 0.28
CA VAL A 73 -8.47 8.00 0.70
C VAL A 73 -7.19 8.75 1.02
N THR A 74 -6.71 8.60 2.25
CA THR A 74 -5.43 9.13 2.67
C THR A 74 -4.41 8.01 2.61
N VAL A 75 -3.30 8.25 1.91
CA VAL A 75 -2.28 7.24 1.64
C VAL A 75 -1.03 7.52 2.46
N TYR A 76 -0.58 6.52 3.21
CA TYR A 76 0.63 6.57 4.01
C TYR A 76 1.68 5.63 3.43
N ALA A 77 2.94 5.99 3.59
CA ALA A 77 4.04 5.07 3.33
C ALA A 77 4.30 4.25 4.60
N MET A 78 4.63 2.97 4.44
CA MET A 78 4.97 2.09 5.56
C MET A 78 6.26 1.34 5.25
N GLN A 79 7.28 1.56 6.06
CA GLN A 79 8.51 0.79 5.96
C GLN A 79 8.30 -0.58 6.59
N VAL A 80 8.38 -1.63 5.79
CA VAL A 80 8.14 -2.99 6.23
C VAL A 80 9.31 -3.46 7.08
N THR A 81 9.01 -3.92 8.29
CA THR A 81 10.00 -4.48 9.23
C THR A 81 9.82 -5.98 9.42
N ARG A 82 8.64 -6.51 9.10
CA ARG A 82 8.34 -7.93 9.24
C ARG A 82 7.39 -8.38 8.14
N GLN A 83 7.69 -9.50 7.54
CA GLN A 83 6.86 -10.12 6.52
C GLN A 83 6.43 -11.51 6.99
N LEU A 84 5.12 -11.77 7.00
CA LEU A 84 4.60 -13.08 7.33
C LEU A 84 4.82 -14.05 6.17
N ALA A 85 4.79 -15.36 6.47
CA ALA A 85 4.91 -16.38 5.45
C ALA A 85 3.77 -16.26 4.42
N ASP A 86 3.98 -16.79 3.22
CA ASP A 86 3.08 -16.59 2.07
C ASP A 86 1.63 -17.05 2.31
N ASP A 87 1.39 -17.91 3.28
CA ASP A 87 0.06 -18.43 3.60
C ASP A 87 -0.40 -18.07 5.01
N ALA A 88 0.32 -17.18 5.70
CA ALA A 88 0.15 -16.95 7.14
C ALA A 88 -0.59 -15.66 7.49
N TRP A 89 -1.25 -15.02 6.53
CA TRP A 89 -2.04 -13.82 6.84
C TRP A 89 -3.49 -13.98 6.38
N GLN A 90 -4.35 -13.09 6.89
CA GLN A 90 -5.81 -13.24 6.76
C GLN A 90 -6.27 -13.38 5.30
N GLU A 91 -5.78 -12.53 4.40
CA GLU A 91 -6.19 -12.56 3.00
C GLU A 91 -5.10 -13.09 2.08
N SER A 92 -4.39 -14.13 2.53
CA SER A 92 -3.25 -14.71 1.80
C SER A 92 -3.61 -15.20 0.39
N HIS A 93 -4.87 -15.48 0.13
CA HIS A 93 -5.34 -15.88 -1.21
C HIS A 93 -5.11 -14.80 -2.28
N ARG A 94 -4.95 -13.54 -1.87
CA ARG A 94 -4.68 -12.45 -2.82
C ARG A 94 -3.30 -12.54 -3.46
N GLY A 95 -2.34 -13.16 -2.78
CA GLY A 95 -0.96 -13.13 -3.19
C GLY A 95 -0.35 -11.74 -3.02
N ARG A 96 0.96 -11.65 -3.19
CA ARG A 96 1.70 -10.39 -3.08
C ARG A 96 2.97 -10.46 -3.90
N GLN A 97 3.49 -9.28 -4.28
CA GLN A 97 4.70 -9.20 -5.07
C GLN A 97 5.46 -7.93 -4.75
N TRP A 98 6.77 -8.06 -4.57
CA TRP A 98 7.68 -6.93 -4.44
C TRP A 98 8.15 -6.52 -5.83
N LEU A 99 8.01 -5.24 -6.16
CA LEU A 99 8.42 -4.69 -7.45
C LEU A 99 9.20 -3.39 -7.22
N THR A 100 10.01 -3.00 -8.21
CA THR A 100 10.57 -1.66 -8.20
C THR A 100 9.44 -0.63 -8.25
N ALA A 101 9.72 0.61 -7.84
CA ALA A 101 8.71 1.66 -7.88
C ALA A 101 8.15 1.85 -9.29
N ALA A 102 9.00 1.84 -10.30
CA ALA A 102 8.55 1.98 -11.69
C ALA A 102 7.64 0.83 -12.13
N GLU A 103 8.03 -0.41 -11.80
CA GLU A 103 7.20 -1.58 -12.11
C GLU A 103 5.87 -1.57 -11.36
N ALA A 104 5.89 -1.22 -10.08
CA ALA A 104 4.68 -1.14 -9.28
C ALA A 104 3.74 -0.06 -9.84
N ALA A 105 4.27 1.10 -10.21
CA ALA A 105 3.47 2.19 -10.77
C ALA A 105 2.78 1.79 -12.07
N THR A 106 3.42 0.97 -12.90
CA THR A 106 2.81 0.50 -14.15
C THR A 106 1.84 -0.66 -13.94
N SER A 107 1.94 -1.36 -12.82
CA SER A 107 1.13 -2.55 -12.54
C SER A 107 -0.17 -2.23 -11.83
N VAL A 108 -0.19 -1.22 -10.95
CA VAL A 108 -1.40 -0.87 -10.21
C VAL A 108 -2.44 -0.25 -11.13
N ARG A 109 -3.70 -0.57 -10.86
CA ARG A 109 -4.81 -0.10 -11.67
C ARG A 109 -5.06 1.41 -11.57
N GLN A 110 -4.93 1.97 -10.38
CA GLN A 110 -5.33 3.35 -10.11
C GLN A 110 -4.19 4.34 -10.42
N PRO A 111 -4.41 5.31 -11.34
CA PRO A 111 -3.36 6.28 -11.67
C PRO A 111 -2.92 7.12 -10.47
N GLU A 112 -3.83 7.42 -9.55
CA GLU A 112 -3.51 8.18 -8.34
C GLU A 112 -2.50 7.43 -7.47
N ILE A 113 -2.66 6.12 -7.34
CA ILE A 113 -1.73 5.28 -6.59
C ILE A 113 -0.39 5.21 -7.32
N ALA A 114 -0.39 5.05 -8.63
CA ALA A 114 0.84 5.04 -9.43
C ALA A 114 1.65 6.33 -9.21
N GLU A 115 0.98 7.48 -9.23
CA GLU A 115 1.63 8.77 -8.97
C GLU A 115 2.23 8.84 -7.57
N LEU A 116 1.51 8.34 -6.57
CA LEU A 116 1.98 8.34 -5.19
C LEU A 116 3.18 7.40 -4.99
N ILE A 117 3.22 6.28 -5.69
CA ILE A 117 4.37 5.37 -5.68
C ILE A 117 5.62 6.10 -6.22
N LEU A 118 5.49 6.81 -7.32
CA LEU A 118 6.60 7.56 -7.89
C LEU A 118 7.03 8.72 -6.99
N ARG A 119 6.08 9.36 -6.31
CA ARG A 119 6.37 10.40 -5.32
C ARG A 119 7.16 9.83 -4.14
N LEU A 120 6.78 8.64 -3.66
CA LEU A 120 7.50 7.95 -2.60
C LEU A 120 8.95 7.70 -3.01
N GLU A 121 9.16 7.22 -4.21
CA GLU A 121 10.52 6.99 -4.73
C GLU A 121 11.34 8.28 -4.72
N GLN A 122 10.76 9.39 -5.14
CA GLN A 122 11.46 10.68 -5.13
C GLN A 122 11.84 11.14 -3.73
N GLN A 123 10.96 10.89 -2.75
CA GLN A 123 11.24 11.27 -1.36
C GLN A 123 12.34 10.43 -0.72
N LEU A 124 12.39 9.13 -1.04
CA LEU A 124 13.33 8.20 -0.42
C LEU A 124 14.63 8.04 -1.21
N CYS A 125 14.59 8.29 -2.50
CA CYS A 125 15.73 8.15 -3.41
C CYS A 125 15.84 9.41 -4.28
N PRO A 126 16.20 10.57 -3.68
CA PRO A 126 16.16 11.85 -4.39
C PRO A 126 17.33 12.05 -5.34
N GLY A 127 18.05 11.04 -5.67
CA GLY A 127 19.16 11.10 -6.60
C GLY A 127 18.70 10.78 -8.00
#